data_cd1db592a3b34edc8d3b2d41427d1060
#
_entry.id   cd1db592a3b34edc8d3b2d41427d1060
#
_cell.length_a   1.000
_cell.length_b   1.000
_cell.length_c   1.000
_cell.angle_alpha   90.00
_cell.angle_beta   90.00
_cell.angle_gamma   90.00
#
_symmetry.space_group_name_H-M   'P 1'
#
loop_
_entity.id
_entity.type
_entity.pdbx_description
1 polymer ?
#
loop_
_entity_poly.entity_id
_entity_poly.type
_entity_poly.pdbx_seq_one_letter_code
_entity_poly.pdbx_strand_id
1 'polypeptide(L)'
;MEGGFRYISKDYVISGSLIDLSDADCAWEALDKRVRTSVRKGERMGVSIREYDGTVEELEVLKSFTPNDDDIPAQWEDRHVAYVAIAEDTQERLGWILLAGVHGTSKLFMLCHASTPEGKRRQSPNLLLWHAIKTHSGKEHTHLDVGASYRPSLQDYFEGYRQEEYSMIMRPPELPVDLRITPFDTAAYGVESGSPESGRKKLEQLFATDTFTIFPRAMYAIAAALREYVIEGRLNSESEVFITTTTETPYISSCVTKAIESVCQWSQTPSDKTAAVFLIHEFGWPHPEAAKWRAFCDERKIPLIEDCAYGWGSEGTGNWGDVKIYSATKLFPVQFGGFLVGMKIPFERMWHQHGSSDVGKEHELLGQLDVQMESIEAIREKRRKIWKRYEKNLASVSKPYFELREGVMPFTYLAKMHSEDEMRRVSTFVKRFGIEVGNWYHHSALFLPCHQRITERHVDYICVAILANFRENCGIPKE
;
A
#
# COMPACT_ATOMS: atom_id res chain seq x y z
N MET A 1 -11.22 12.16 16.86
CA MET A 1 -10.12 11.89 15.90
C MET A 1 -8.75 11.66 16.56
N GLU A 2 -8.41 12.38 17.63
CA GLU A 2 -7.07 12.27 18.23
C GLU A 2 -6.70 10.93 18.88
N GLY A 3 -7.65 10.22 19.51
CA GLY A 3 -7.35 8.99 20.25
C GLY A 3 -6.94 7.80 19.36
N GLY A 4 -7.61 7.59 18.21
CA GLY A 4 -7.35 6.44 17.33
C GLY A 4 -6.01 6.55 16.60
N PHE A 5 -5.69 7.75 16.08
CA PHE A 5 -4.42 7.98 15.38
C PHE A 5 -3.21 7.83 16.31
N ARG A 6 -3.27 8.41 17.52
CA ARG A 6 -2.17 8.31 18.49
C ARG A 6 -1.85 6.85 18.88
N TYR A 7 -2.86 5.97 18.91
CA TYR A 7 -2.65 4.58 19.29
C TYR A 7 -1.89 3.77 18.23
N ILE A 8 -2.20 3.97 16.93
CA ILE A 8 -1.58 3.21 15.83
C ILE A 8 -0.39 3.93 15.18
N SER A 9 -0.22 5.24 15.41
CA SER A 9 0.78 6.05 14.71
C SER A 9 2.19 5.99 15.32
N LYS A 10 2.34 5.63 16.59
CA LYS A 10 3.63 5.67 17.32
C LYS A 10 4.74 4.85 16.66
N ASP A 11 4.39 3.81 15.90
CA ASP A 11 5.36 2.95 15.22
C ASP A 11 5.62 3.38 13.75
N TYR A 12 4.85 4.33 13.22
CA TYR A 12 4.88 4.73 11.80
C TYR A 12 5.00 6.23 11.59
N VAL A 13 4.79 7.03 12.62
CA VAL A 13 4.91 8.49 12.53
C VAL A 13 6.06 8.94 13.39
N ILE A 14 6.99 9.66 12.79
CA ILE A 14 8.08 10.34 13.47
C ILE A 14 7.87 11.83 13.39
N SER A 15 8.19 12.52 14.47
CA SER A 15 8.17 13.97 14.52
C SER A 15 9.56 14.52 14.24
N GLY A 16 9.62 15.49 13.34
CA GLY A 16 10.81 16.29 13.09
C GLY A 16 10.65 17.70 13.61
N SER A 17 11.74 18.42 13.73
CA SER A 17 11.77 19.79 14.24
C SER A 17 12.44 20.72 13.25
N LEU A 18 11.80 21.86 13.01
CA LEU A 18 12.35 22.99 12.26
C LEU A 18 12.72 24.10 13.24
N ILE A 19 13.86 24.73 12.99
CA ILE A 19 14.36 25.87 13.73
C ILE A 19 14.39 27.05 12.77
N ASP A 20 13.73 28.13 13.10
CA ASP A 20 13.73 29.36 12.31
C ASP A 20 15.13 30.00 12.33
N LEU A 21 15.65 30.31 11.16
CA LEU A 21 16.94 30.98 10.94
C LEU A 21 16.77 32.43 10.49
N SER A 22 15.61 33.04 10.63
CA SER A 22 15.39 34.43 10.24
C SER A 22 16.30 35.41 11.01
N ASP A 23 16.46 35.17 12.32
CA ASP A 23 17.26 35.99 13.21
C ASP A 23 17.82 35.18 14.39
N ALA A 24 19.12 35.38 14.69
CA ALA A 24 19.82 34.62 15.74
C ALA A 24 19.33 34.96 17.15
N ASP A 25 18.96 36.22 17.41
CA ASP A 25 18.53 36.65 18.75
C ASP A 25 17.09 36.11 18.98
N CYS A 26 16.23 36.17 17.99
CA CYS A 26 14.92 35.53 18.04
C CYS A 26 15.04 34.03 18.26
N ALA A 27 15.91 33.35 17.50
CA ALA A 27 16.16 31.92 17.67
C ALA A 27 16.65 31.61 19.10
N TRP A 28 17.55 32.43 19.68
CA TRP A 28 18.04 32.25 21.04
C TRP A 28 16.94 32.36 22.10
N GLU A 29 16.08 33.36 21.99
CA GLU A 29 14.97 33.57 22.94
C GLU A 29 13.92 32.44 22.84
N ALA A 30 13.75 31.86 21.69
CA ALA A 30 12.85 30.73 21.45
C ALA A 30 13.36 29.40 22.04
N LEU A 31 14.68 29.27 22.32
CA LEU A 31 15.23 28.05 22.92
C LEU A 31 14.72 27.84 24.34
N ASP A 32 14.51 26.58 24.71
CA ASP A 32 14.24 26.20 26.10
C ASP A 32 15.35 26.68 27.04
N LYS A 33 15.00 27.11 28.28
CA LYS A 33 15.93 27.55 29.29
C LYS A 33 17.03 26.50 29.57
N ARG A 34 16.67 25.21 29.49
CA ARG A 34 17.62 24.10 29.68
C ARG A 34 18.70 24.11 28.58
N VAL A 35 18.31 24.34 27.32
CA VAL A 35 19.23 24.42 26.19
C VAL A 35 20.17 25.62 26.34
N ARG A 36 19.60 26.82 26.57
CA ARG A 36 20.42 28.04 26.81
C ARG A 36 21.43 27.86 27.94
N THR A 37 21.05 27.17 29.03
CA THR A 37 21.94 26.86 30.14
C THR A 37 23.05 25.91 29.71
N SER A 38 22.76 24.90 28.92
CA SER A 38 23.74 23.93 28.42
C SER A 38 24.75 24.58 27.46
N VAL A 39 24.30 25.46 26.55
CA VAL A 39 25.19 26.25 25.68
C VAL A 39 26.16 27.08 26.49
N ARG A 40 25.66 27.92 27.45
CA ARG A 40 26.51 28.74 28.32
C ARG A 40 27.47 27.92 29.20
N LYS A 41 27.07 26.71 29.59
CA LYS A 41 27.95 25.79 30.33
C LYS A 41 29.07 25.29 29.41
N GLY A 42 28.78 24.89 28.16
CA GLY A 42 29.79 24.45 27.23
C GLY A 42 30.82 25.51 26.91
N GLU A 43 30.41 26.77 26.72
CA GLU A 43 31.29 27.91 26.52
C GLU A 43 32.31 28.05 27.72
N ARG A 44 31.82 27.89 28.93
CA ARG A 44 32.68 27.97 30.15
C ARG A 44 33.58 26.75 30.34
N MET A 45 33.30 25.64 29.67
CA MET A 45 34.09 24.39 29.75
C MET A 45 35.22 24.33 28.72
N GLY A 46 35.56 25.43 28.08
CA GLY A 46 36.65 25.52 27.11
C GLY A 46 36.42 24.69 25.86
N VAL A 47 35.21 24.80 25.27
CA VAL A 47 34.91 24.19 23.99
C VAL A 47 34.86 25.29 22.93
N SER A 48 35.73 25.20 21.96
CA SER A 48 35.69 26.04 20.75
C SER A 48 35.07 25.29 19.56
N ILE A 49 34.44 26.03 18.64
CA ILE A 49 33.86 25.49 17.44
C ILE A 49 34.62 26.10 16.25
N ARG A 50 35.03 25.25 15.32
CA ARG A 50 35.57 25.67 14.04
C ARG A 50 34.90 24.94 12.87
N GLU A 51 35.06 25.47 11.70
CA GLU A 51 34.69 24.79 10.46
C GLU A 51 35.62 23.58 10.21
N TYR A 52 35.09 22.53 9.60
CA TYR A 52 35.84 21.35 9.18
C TYR A 52 36.91 21.76 8.17
N ASP A 53 38.14 21.25 8.35
CA ASP A 53 39.30 21.67 7.54
C ASP A 53 39.40 21.01 6.15
N GLY A 54 38.49 20.08 5.82
CA GLY A 54 38.44 19.39 4.54
C GLY A 54 39.46 18.24 4.42
N THR A 55 40.18 17.90 5.50
CA THR A 55 41.22 16.84 5.43
C THR A 55 40.59 15.44 5.63
N VAL A 56 41.19 14.45 4.95
CA VAL A 56 40.80 13.04 5.09
C VAL A 56 41.10 12.54 6.50
N GLU A 57 42.23 12.98 7.08
CA GLU A 57 42.65 12.62 8.41
C GLU A 57 41.64 13.06 9.46
N GLU A 58 41.12 14.27 9.36
CA GLU A 58 40.07 14.73 10.27
C GLU A 58 38.77 13.98 10.09
N LEU A 59 38.39 13.73 8.83
CA LEU A 59 37.17 12.98 8.53
C LEU A 59 37.18 11.58 9.15
N GLU A 60 38.29 10.86 9.07
CA GLU A 60 38.44 9.53 9.69
C GLU A 60 38.31 9.59 11.21
N VAL A 61 38.83 10.62 11.86
CA VAL A 61 38.63 10.85 13.30
C VAL A 61 37.15 11.09 13.61
N LEU A 62 36.45 11.90 12.83
CA LEU A 62 35.05 12.23 13.03
C LEU A 62 34.14 11.00 12.80
N LYS A 63 34.45 10.19 11.79
CA LYS A 63 33.78 8.92 11.52
C LYS A 63 33.91 7.94 12.68
N SER A 64 35.07 7.88 13.36
CA SER A 64 35.33 6.93 14.44
C SER A 64 34.37 7.00 15.62
N PHE A 65 33.67 8.11 15.82
CA PHE A 65 32.65 8.26 16.85
C PHE A 65 31.24 8.60 16.31
N THR A 66 31.08 8.51 14.99
CA THR A 66 29.76 8.67 14.32
C THR A 66 29.04 7.33 14.31
N PRO A 67 27.80 7.24 14.82
CA PRO A 67 27.11 5.96 14.97
C PRO A 67 26.73 5.28 13.66
N ASN A 68 26.66 6.02 12.55
CA ASN A 68 26.24 5.50 11.25
C ASN A 68 26.97 6.26 10.13
N ASP A 69 27.87 5.57 9.43
CA ASP A 69 28.68 6.17 8.36
C ASP A 69 27.89 6.45 7.10
N ASP A 70 26.73 5.80 6.90
CA ASP A 70 25.88 5.98 5.72
C ASP A 70 25.29 7.40 5.62
N ASP A 71 25.22 8.13 6.73
CA ASP A 71 24.76 9.51 6.77
C ASP A 71 25.83 10.53 6.30
N ILE A 72 27.06 10.07 6.06
CA ILE A 72 28.17 10.90 5.61
C ILE A 72 28.29 10.78 4.10
N PRO A 73 28.20 11.88 3.34
CA PRO A 73 28.28 11.82 1.87
C PRO A 73 29.64 11.30 1.42
N ALA A 74 29.64 10.40 0.44
CA ALA A 74 30.86 9.86 -0.16
C ALA A 74 31.71 10.94 -0.86
N GLN A 75 31.06 12.01 -1.31
CA GLN A 75 31.69 13.19 -1.92
C GLN A 75 31.11 14.46 -1.31
N TRP A 76 31.99 15.40 -0.96
CA TRP A 76 31.61 16.72 -0.48
C TRP A 76 31.32 17.64 -1.66
N GLU A 77 30.22 18.37 -1.57
CA GLU A 77 29.79 19.37 -2.54
C GLU A 77 29.76 20.74 -1.85
N ASP A 78 29.79 21.84 -2.61
CA ASP A 78 29.75 23.22 -2.11
C ASP A 78 28.57 23.52 -1.18
N ARG A 79 27.53 22.70 -1.22
CA ARG A 79 26.35 22.78 -0.34
C ARG A 79 26.53 22.14 1.05
N HIS A 80 27.64 21.42 1.29
CA HIS A 80 27.92 20.76 2.55
C HIS A 80 28.80 21.67 3.44
N VAL A 81 28.38 21.85 4.67
CA VAL A 81 29.13 22.59 5.69
C VAL A 81 29.20 21.75 6.96
N ALA A 82 30.36 21.64 7.56
CA ALA A 82 30.51 20.97 8.85
C ALA A 82 31.26 21.81 9.84
N TYR A 83 30.87 21.65 11.11
CA TYR A 83 31.53 22.30 12.27
C TYR A 83 32.02 21.24 13.24
N VAL A 84 33.20 21.46 13.78
CA VAL A 84 33.86 20.55 14.71
C VAL A 84 34.06 21.26 16.07
N ALA A 85 33.63 20.59 17.12
CA ALA A 85 33.87 21.02 18.49
C ALA A 85 35.20 20.48 19.01
N ILE A 86 36.04 21.34 19.55
CA ILE A 86 37.39 21.04 20.03
C ILE A 86 37.51 21.46 21.48
N ALA A 87 38.16 20.64 22.30
CA ALA A 87 38.59 21.01 23.64
C ALA A 87 39.78 21.93 23.55
N GLU A 88 39.71 23.15 24.12
CA GLU A 88 40.76 24.14 24.06
C GLU A 88 42.03 23.70 24.79
N ASP A 89 41.87 22.95 25.89
CA ASP A 89 42.96 22.45 26.74
C ASP A 89 43.72 21.26 26.14
N THR A 90 43.05 20.35 25.42
CA THR A 90 43.67 19.13 24.92
C THR A 90 43.74 19.06 23.40
N GLN A 91 43.09 19.97 22.71
CA GLN A 91 42.91 19.97 21.24
C GLN A 91 42.17 18.70 20.73
N GLU A 92 41.50 17.99 21.61
CA GLU A 92 40.73 16.79 21.26
C GLU A 92 39.44 17.16 20.54
N ARG A 93 39.04 16.36 19.53
CA ARG A 93 37.75 16.50 18.82
C ARG A 93 36.63 15.93 19.70
N LEU A 94 35.72 16.78 20.10
CA LEU A 94 34.64 16.47 21.03
C LEU A 94 33.32 16.07 20.33
N GLY A 95 33.17 16.50 19.11
CA GLY A 95 31.97 16.23 18.30
C GLY A 95 31.97 17.02 17.01
N TRP A 96 30.99 16.75 16.16
CA TRP A 96 30.77 17.50 14.94
C TRP A 96 29.31 17.52 14.54
N ILE A 97 28.96 18.46 13.65
CA ILE A 97 27.67 18.57 12.97
C ILE A 97 27.91 18.75 11.48
N LEU A 98 27.19 18.01 10.67
CA LEU A 98 27.21 18.12 9.21
C LEU A 98 25.87 18.62 8.72
N LEU A 99 25.89 19.64 7.88
CA LEU A 99 24.72 20.31 7.34
C LEU A 99 24.78 20.27 5.80
N ALA A 100 23.63 20.26 5.15
CA ALA A 100 23.52 20.35 3.69
C ALA A 100 22.36 21.26 3.29
N GLY A 101 22.63 22.17 2.36
CA GLY A 101 21.59 22.88 1.62
C GLY A 101 21.04 21.98 0.51
N VAL A 102 19.75 22.05 0.23
CA VAL A 102 19.10 21.31 -0.87
C VAL A 102 18.69 22.29 -1.94
N HIS A 103 19.10 22.00 -3.19
CA HIS A 103 18.79 22.84 -4.35
C HIS A 103 17.28 23.08 -4.49
N GLY A 104 16.88 24.33 -4.68
CA GLY A 104 15.46 24.70 -4.83
C GLY A 104 14.69 24.80 -3.52
N THR A 105 15.35 24.66 -2.37
CA THR A 105 14.73 24.87 -1.06
C THR A 105 15.44 25.97 -0.29
N SER A 106 14.70 26.65 0.60
CA SER A 106 15.26 27.59 1.57
C SER A 106 15.65 26.93 2.91
N LYS A 107 15.77 25.60 2.92
CA LYS A 107 16.07 24.83 4.13
C LYS A 107 17.51 24.34 4.15
N LEU A 108 18.10 24.36 5.35
CA LEU A 108 19.35 23.71 5.68
C LEU A 108 19.02 22.42 6.43
N PHE A 109 19.60 21.29 6.07
CA PHE A 109 19.32 20.00 6.69
C PHE A 109 20.51 19.53 7.51
N MET A 110 20.27 19.04 8.71
CA MET A 110 21.27 18.37 9.52
C MET A 110 21.37 16.90 9.09
N LEU A 111 22.49 16.52 8.48
CA LEU A 111 22.75 15.15 8.03
C LEU A 111 23.31 14.29 9.16
N CYS A 112 24.24 14.85 9.94
CA CYS A 112 24.89 14.15 11.04
C CYS A 112 25.11 15.07 12.22
N HIS A 113 25.00 14.53 13.43
CA HIS A 113 25.33 15.20 14.69
C HIS A 113 25.86 14.16 15.68
N ALA A 114 27.16 14.11 15.86
CA ALA A 114 27.81 13.12 16.67
C ALA A 114 28.74 13.78 17.72
N SER A 115 28.92 13.12 18.86
CA SER A 115 29.81 13.61 19.96
C SER A 115 30.39 12.47 20.76
N THR A 116 31.63 12.63 21.18
CA THR A 116 32.30 11.72 22.10
C THR A 116 31.66 11.77 23.50
N PRO A 117 31.92 10.80 24.38
CA PRO A 117 31.48 10.87 25.78
C PRO A 117 31.97 12.12 26.49
N GLU A 118 33.24 12.55 26.24
CA GLU A 118 33.79 13.79 26.77
C GLU A 118 33.07 15.01 26.20
N GLY A 119 32.81 15.03 24.91
CA GLY A 119 32.03 16.08 24.25
C GLY A 119 30.65 16.25 24.88
N LYS A 120 29.95 15.17 25.16
CA LYS A 120 28.66 15.22 25.86
C LYS A 120 28.76 15.81 27.26
N ARG A 121 29.81 15.47 28.02
CA ARG A 121 30.09 16.08 29.36
C ARG A 121 30.32 17.59 29.25
N ARG A 122 31.08 18.03 28.25
CA ARG A 122 31.38 19.44 27.96
C ARG A 122 30.30 20.17 27.17
N GLN A 123 29.14 19.57 26.93
CA GLN A 123 28.00 20.16 26.21
C GLN A 123 28.28 20.46 24.71
N SER A 124 29.23 19.79 24.08
CA SER A 124 29.56 20.03 22.66
C SER A 124 28.35 19.84 21.71
N PRO A 125 27.40 18.90 21.92
CA PRO A 125 26.20 18.81 21.07
C PRO A 125 25.42 20.12 21.05
N ASN A 126 25.17 20.72 22.22
CA ASN A 126 24.39 21.96 22.31
C ASN A 126 25.13 23.14 21.69
N LEU A 127 26.45 23.20 21.85
CA LEU A 127 27.27 24.25 21.27
C LEU A 127 27.34 24.15 19.75
N LEU A 128 27.50 22.94 19.20
CA LEU A 128 27.51 22.70 17.73
C LEU A 128 26.22 23.14 17.10
N LEU A 129 25.08 22.69 17.64
CA LEU A 129 23.79 23.04 17.09
C LEU A 129 23.50 24.54 17.21
N TRP A 130 23.82 25.15 18.35
CA TRP A 130 23.70 26.60 18.52
C TRP A 130 24.65 27.39 17.59
N HIS A 131 25.87 26.93 17.42
CA HIS A 131 26.81 27.53 16.46
C HIS A 131 26.26 27.50 15.03
N ALA A 132 25.70 26.37 14.61
CA ALA A 132 25.06 26.22 13.31
C ALA A 132 23.89 27.21 13.14
N ILE A 133 22.99 27.30 14.13
CA ILE A 133 21.86 28.24 14.12
C ILE A 133 22.39 29.67 13.97
N LYS A 134 23.31 30.11 14.88
CA LYS A 134 23.85 31.44 14.88
C LYS A 134 24.58 31.81 13.57
N THR A 135 25.32 30.86 13.00
CA THR A 135 26.12 31.10 11.78
C THR A 135 25.25 31.24 10.55
N HIS A 136 24.14 30.54 10.49
CA HIS A 136 23.25 30.52 9.33
C HIS A 136 22.03 31.44 9.44
N SER A 137 21.75 32.00 10.62
CA SER A 137 20.66 32.96 10.79
C SER A 137 20.91 34.25 9.98
N GLY A 138 19.81 34.77 9.38
CA GLY A 138 19.83 35.96 8.54
C GLY A 138 20.54 35.78 7.20
N LYS A 139 20.85 34.56 6.78
CA LYS A 139 21.46 34.24 5.49
C LYS A 139 20.43 33.68 4.50
N GLU A 140 20.89 32.85 3.54
CA GLU A 140 20.07 32.32 2.45
C GLU A 140 19.01 31.28 2.87
N HIS A 141 19.23 30.63 4.03
CA HIS A 141 18.32 29.62 4.54
C HIS A 141 17.36 30.18 5.57
N THR A 142 16.09 29.84 5.44
CA THR A 142 15.04 30.29 6.38
C THR A 142 14.85 29.36 7.58
N HIS A 143 15.19 28.07 7.43
CA HIS A 143 15.00 27.08 8.47
C HIS A 143 16.17 26.08 8.50
N LEU A 144 16.49 25.59 9.71
CA LEU A 144 17.32 24.42 9.93
C LEU A 144 16.41 23.23 10.30
N ASP A 145 16.42 22.22 9.45
CA ASP A 145 15.75 20.94 9.69
C ASP A 145 16.71 20.03 10.44
N VAL A 146 16.43 19.78 11.70
CA VAL A 146 17.26 18.88 12.52
C VAL A 146 16.87 17.41 12.38
N GLY A 147 16.00 17.12 11.45
CA GLY A 147 15.54 15.78 11.15
C GLY A 147 14.42 15.31 12.04
N ALA A 148 13.97 14.09 11.75
CA ALA A 148 12.94 13.41 12.49
C ALA A 148 13.50 12.14 13.14
N SER A 149 13.09 11.81 14.35
CA SER A 149 13.57 10.64 15.05
C SER A 149 12.44 9.90 15.76
N TYR A 150 12.53 8.56 15.75
CA TYR A 150 11.69 7.68 16.57
C TYR A 150 12.34 7.34 17.92
N ARG A 151 13.58 7.79 18.17
CA ARG A 151 14.29 7.57 19.46
C ARG A 151 13.84 8.62 20.47
N PRO A 152 13.19 8.24 21.59
CA PRO A 152 12.69 9.20 22.57
C PRO A 152 13.76 10.18 23.08
N SER A 153 14.98 9.69 23.31
CA SER A 153 16.09 10.53 23.80
C SER A 153 16.52 11.62 22.80
N LEU A 154 16.38 11.38 21.50
CA LEU A 154 16.67 12.40 20.48
C LEU A 154 15.48 13.35 20.29
N GLN A 155 14.26 12.83 20.40
CA GLN A 155 13.06 13.69 20.41
C GLN A 155 13.12 14.67 21.59
N ASP A 156 13.39 14.18 22.81
CA ASP A 156 13.55 15.01 24.01
C ASP A 156 14.69 16.04 23.87
N TYR A 157 15.78 15.67 23.17
CA TYR A 157 16.89 16.57 22.91
C TYR A 157 16.48 17.72 21.99
N PHE A 158 15.86 17.39 20.84
CA PHE A 158 15.45 18.38 19.85
C PHE A 158 14.21 19.19 20.27
N GLU A 159 13.39 18.68 21.20
CA GLU A 159 12.25 19.40 21.75
C GLU A 159 12.65 20.78 22.33
N GLY A 160 13.82 20.87 22.98
CA GLY A 160 14.35 22.10 23.53
C GLY A 160 14.76 23.15 22.48
N TYR A 161 14.91 22.76 21.23
CA TYR A 161 15.21 23.64 20.09
C TYR A 161 14.01 23.89 19.21
N ARG A 162 12.90 23.16 19.40
CA ARG A 162 11.74 23.16 18.53
C ARG A 162 11.06 24.53 18.49
N GLN A 163 10.89 25.05 17.29
CA GLN A 163 10.04 26.21 16.99
C GLN A 163 8.85 25.79 16.16
N GLU A 164 9.04 24.90 15.21
CA GLU A 164 7.97 24.27 14.42
C GLU A 164 8.14 22.75 14.43
N GLU A 165 7.00 22.04 14.38
CA GLU A 165 6.97 20.58 14.31
C GLU A 165 6.36 20.13 13.01
N TYR A 166 6.96 19.12 12.40
CA TYR A 166 6.35 18.37 11.31
C TYR A 166 6.30 16.89 11.64
N SER A 167 5.38 16.17 11.00
CA SER A 167 5.29 14.73 11.16
C SER A 167 5.53 14.04 9.82
N MET A 168 6.31 12.97 9.84
CA MET A 168 6.58 12.13 8.68
C MET A 168 6.04 10.73 8.92
N ILE A 169 5.47 10.13 7.87
CA ILE A 169 5.11 8.72 7.89
C ILE A 169 6.32 7.94 7.39
N MET A 170 6.82 7.05 8.24
CA MET A 170 7.89 6.14 7.87
C MET A 170 7.33 4.75 7.58
N ARG A 171 7.78 4.17 6.47
CA ARG A 171 7.54 2.76 6.20
C ARG A 171 8.60 1.94 6.94
N PRO A 172 8.21 1.03 7.86
CA PRO A 172 9.16 0.12 8.49
C PRO A 172 9.92 -0.70 7.45
N PRO A 173 11.23 -0.93 7.62
CA PRO A 173 12.06 -1.67 6.65
C PRO A 173 11.56 -3.09 6.35
N GLU A 174 10.92 -3.73 7.32
CA GLU A 174 10.35 -5.06 7.21
C GLU A 174 9.06 -5.14 6.37
N LEU A 175 8.44 -4.00 6.03
CA LEU A 175 7.26 -4.01 5.16
C LEU A 175 7.68 -4.13 3.69
N PRO A 176 6.94 -4.91 2.87
CA PRO A 176 7.23 -5.00 1.45
C PRO A 176 7.15 -3.64 0.76
N VAL A 177 7.90 -3.47 -0.33
CA VAL A 177 7.94 -2.20 -1.09
C VAL A 177 6.56 -1.80 -1.55
N ASP A 178 5.77 -2.77 -2.05
CA ASP A 178 4.40 -2.57 -2.52
C ASP A 178 3.43 -3.44 -1.71
N LEU A 179 2.41 -2.80 -1.15
CA LEU A 179 1.27 -3.47 -0.54
C LEU A 179 0.16 -3.56 -1.58
N ARG A 180 0.00 -4.75 -2.17
CA ARG A 180 -0.91 -4.97 -3.31
C ARG A 180 -2.32 -5.33 -2.87
N ILE A 181 -3.31 -5.04 -3.72
CA ILE A 181 -4.71 -5.44 -3.53
C ILE A 181 -4.88 -6.97 -3.69
N THR A 182 -4.13 -7.57 -4.60
CA THR A 182 -4.12 -9.02 -4.80
C THR A 182 -3.00 -9.70 -4.00
N PRO A 183 -3.14 -10.97 -3.62
CA PRO A 183 -2.13 -11.67 -2.82
C PRO A 183 -0.84 -12.00 -3.59
N PHE A 184 -0.70 -11.58 -4.83
CA PHE A 184 0.49 -11.81 -5.65
C PHE A 184 1.75 -11.23 -4.98
N ASP A 185 2.81 -12.01 -5.03
CA ASP A 185 4.12 -11.63 -4.51
C ASP A 185 5.20 -12.08 -5.49
N THR A 186 6.07 -11.15 -5.87
CA THR A 186 7.23 -11.46 -6.74
C THR A 186 8.22 -12.41 -6.07
N ALA A 187 8.29 -12.44 -4.73
CA ALA A 187 9.11 -13.40 -3.99
C ALA A 187 8.60 -14.86 -4.10
N ALA A 188 7.35 -15.05 -4.53
CA ALA A 188 6.83 -16.37 -4.87
C ALA A 188 7.36 -16.91 -6.20
N TYR A 189 8.08 -16.10 -6.99
CA TYR A 189 8.84 -16.58 -8.14
C TYR A 189 10.04 -17.37 -7.65
N GLY A 190 10.07 -18.67 -7.96
CA GLY A 190 11.12 -19.59 -7.54
C GLY A 190 10.75 -20.48 -6.35
N VAL A 191 9.51 -20.43 -5.87
CA VAL A 191 8.97 -21.49 -5.01
C VAL A 191 8.94 -22.78 -5.83
N GLU A 192 9.44 -23.87 -5.24
CA GLU A 192 9.35 -25.20 -5.84
C GLU A 192 7.92 -25.46 -6.30
N SER A 193 7.76 -25.79 -7.57
CA SER A 193 6.46 -26.17 -8.13
C SER A 193 6.13 -27.56 -7.60
N GLY A 194 4.96 -27.72 -7.01
CA GLY A 194 4.43 -29.02 -6.61
C GLY A 194 3.95 -29.84 -7.81
N SER A 195 3.19 -30.91 -7.56
CA SER A 195 2.62 -31.75 -8.61
C SER A 195 1.43 -31.07 -9.28
N PRO A 196 1.46 -30.89 -10.61
CA PRO A 196 0.29 -30.39 -11.36
C PRO A 196 -0.97 -31.26 -11.18
N GLU A 197 -0.80 -32.59 -11.06
CA GLU A 197 -1.91 -33.53 -10.83
C GLU A 197 -2.55 -33.32 -9.45
N SER A 198 -1.72 -33.08 -8.42
CA SER A 198 -2.19 -32.76 -7.08
C SER A 198 -2.91 -31.41 -7.05
N GLY A 199 -2.35 -30.38 -7.71
CA GLY A 199 -2.98 -29.07 -7.86
C GLY A 199 -4.35 -29.15 -8.55
N ARG A 200 -4.47 -29.97 -9.61
CA ARG A 200 -5.74 -30.22 -10.28
C ARG A 200 -6.76 -30.86 -9.35
N LYS A 201 -6.38 -31.90 -8.60
CA LYS A 201 -7.25 -32.56 -7.61
C LYS A 201 -7.75 -31.59 -6.52
N LYS A 202 -6.89 -30.69 -6.05
CA LYS A 202 -7.31 -29.64 -5.10
C LYS A 202 -8.35 -28.71 -5.69
N LEU A 203 -8.21 -28.34 -6.98
CA LEU A 203 -9.23 -27.55 -7.69
C LEU A 203 -10.55 -28.32 -7.89
N GLU A 204 -10.48 -29.62 -8.25
CA GLU A 204 -11.66 -30.48 -8.36
C GLU A 204 -12.45 -30.55 -7.05
N GLN A 205 -11.73 -30.67 -5.94
CA GLN A 205 -12.34 -30.64 -4.60
C GLN A 205 -12.96 -29.25 -4.31
N LEU A 206 -12.25 -28.18 -4.64
CA LEU A 206 -12.71 -26.81 -4.40
C LEU A 206 -13.94 -26.46 -5.21
N PHE A 207 -14.01 -26.88 -6.49
CA PHE A 207 -15.15 -26.65 -7.36
C PHE A 207 -16.27 -27.68 -7.20
N ALA A 208 -16.02 -28.75 -6.44
CA ALA A 208 -16.91 -29.90 -6.31
C ALA A 208 -17.27 -30.54 -7.68
N THR A 209 -16.38 -30.43 -8.66
CA THR A 209 -16.53 -30.99 -10.02
C THR A 209 -15.18 -31.13 -10.71
N ASP A 210 -15.06 -32.11 -11.62
CA ASP A 210 -13.95 -32.27 -12.55
C ASP A 210 -14.17 -31.57 -13.89
N THR A 211 -15.37 -30.97 -14.06
CA THR A 211 -15.79 -30.29 -15.30
C THR A 211 -15.40 -28.83 -15.22
N PHE A 212 -14.15 -28.51 -15.59
CA PHE A 212 -13.68 -27.14 -15.73
C PHE A 212 -12.57 -27.03 -16.76
N THR A 213 -12.38 -25.81 -17.26
CA THR A 213 -11.31 -25.43 -18.20
C THR A 213 -10.50 -24.30 -17.62
N ILE A 214 -9.16 -24.37 -17.76
CA ILE A 214 -8.20 -23.37 -17.28
C ILE A 214 -7.81 -22.43 -18.41
N PHE A 215 -7.77 -21.14 -18.13
CA PHE A 215 -7.36 -20.07 -19.01
C PHE A 215 -6.29 -19.19 -18.35
N PRO A 216 -5.47 -18.45 -19.13
CA PRO A 216 -4.52 -17.50 -18.56
C PRO A 216 -5.19 -16.40 -17.72
N ARG A 217 -6.39 -15.95 -18.09
CA ARG A 217 -7.18 -14.93 -17.39
C ARG A 217 -8.68 -15.23 -17.46
N ALA A 218 -9.43 -14.79 -16.45
CA ALA A 218 -10.87 -14.97 -16.37
C ALA A 218 -11.63 -14.35 -17.58
N MET A 219 -11.16 -13.23 -18.13
CA MET A 219 -11.79 -12.65 -19.34
C MET A 219 -11.83 -13.61 -20.53
N TYR A 220 -10.84 -14.50 -20.66
CA TYR A 220 -10.82 -15.50 -21.72
C TYR A 220 -11.81 -16.65 -21.44
N ALA A 221 -12.02 -16.99 -20.16
CA ALA A 221 -13.06 -17.93 -19.75
C ALA A 221 -14.46 -17.40 -20.09
N ILE A 222 -14.70 -16.09 -19.87
CA ILE A 222 -15.97 -15.43 -20.25
C ILE A 222 -16.19 -15.53 -21.77
N ALA A 223 -15.20 -15.10 -22.55
CA ALA A 223 -15.30 -15.12 -24.01
C ALA A 223 -15.51 -16.56 -24.58
N ALA A 224 -14.83 -17.54 -23.95
CA ALA A 224 -14.95 -18.94 -24.34
C ALA A 224 -16.37 -19.49 -24.08
N ALA A 225 -16.92 -19.23 -22.87
CA ALA A 225 -18.29 -19.65 -22.54
C ALA A 225 -19.33 -19.06 -23.54
N LEU A 226 -19.21 -17.78 -23.85
CA LEU A 226 -20.11 -17.12 -24.78
C LEU A 226 -19.99 -17.69 -26.19
N ARG A 227 -18.79 -17.99 -26.67
CA ARG A 227 -18.55 -18.61 -27.98
C ARG A 227 -19.14 -20.04 -28.08
N GLU A 228 -19.03 -20.83 -27.01
CA GLU A 228 -19.68 -22.13 -26.99
C GLU A 228 -21.20 -21.98 -27.11
N TYR A 229 -21.81 -21.01 -26.42
CA TYR A 229 -23.24 -20.73 -26.59
C TYR A 229 -23.62 -20.26 -27.99
N VAL A 230 -22.71 -19.58 -28.71
CA VAL A 230 -22.92 -19.30 -30.16
C VAL A 230 -22.86 -20.56 -30.98
N ILE A 231 -21.88 -21.45 -30.71
CA ILE A 231 -21.77 -22.75 -31.43
C ILE A 231 -23.00 -23.63 -31.17
N GLU A 232 -23.56 -23.59 -29.98
CA GLU A 232 -24.81 -24.29 -29.62
C GLU A 232 -26.06 -23.64 -30.20
N GLY A 233 -25.93 -22.49 -30.88
CA GLY A 233 -27.07 -21.72 -31.42
C GLY A 233 -27.91 -20.99 -30.37
N ARG A 234 -27.41 -20.84 -29.16
CA ARG A 234 -28.09 -20.13 -28.05
C ARG A 234 -27.85 -18.62 -28.07
N LEU A 235 -26.75 -18.16 -28.66
CA LEU A 235 -26.39 -16.76 -28.87
C LEU A 235 -26.03 -16.50 -30.33
N ASN A 236 -26.14 -15.23 -30.75
CA ASN A 236 -25.67 -14.74 -32.05
C ASN A 236 -25.26 -13.27 -31.92
N SER A 237 -24.77 -12.62 -32.97
CA SER A 237 -24.32 -11.20 -32.93
C SER A 237 -25.43 -10.20 -32.61
N GLU A 238 -26.70 -10.57 -32.78
CA GLU A 238 -27.87 -9.73 -32.45
C GLU A 238 -28.32 -9.92 -30.99
N SER A 239 -27.80 -10.94 -30.32
CA SER A 239 -28.13 -11.27 -28.95
C SER A 239 -27.56 -10.23 -27.97
N GLU A 240 -28.22 -10.08 -26.84
CA GLU A 240 -27.80 -9.22 -25.74
C GLU A 240 -27.54 -10.04 -24.48
N VAL A 241 -26.41 -9.78 -23.82
CA VAL A 241 -26.11 -10.29 -22.47
C VAL A 241 -26.56 -9.25 -21.47
N PHE A 242 -27.53 -9.59 -20.65
CA PHE A 242 -27.90 -8.72 -19.50
C PHE A 242 -26.92 -8.89 -18.36
N ILE A 243 -26.25 -7.78 -17.96
CA ILE A 243 -25.31 -7.76 -16.84
C ILE A 243 -25.99 -7.21 -15.60
N THR A 244 -25.92 -7.95 -14.49
CA THR A 244 -26.38 -7.52 -13.17
C THR A 244 -25.27 -7.69 -12.13
N THR A 245 -25.19 -6.78 -11.18
CA THR A 245 -24.13 -6.75 -10.15
C THR A 245 -24.72 -6.63 -8.75
N THR A 246 -23.97 -6.99 -7.72
CA THR A 246 -24.40 -6.93 -6.31
C THR A 246 -24.98 -5.57 -5.91
N THR A 247 -24.48 -4.47 -6.49
CA THR A 247 -24.86 -3.10 -6.12
C THR A 247 -25.56 -2.32 -7.22
N GLU A 248 -25.90 -2.99 -8.33
CA GLU A 248 -26.49 -2.34 -9.51
C GLU A 248 -25.61 -1.18 -10.02
N THR A 249 -24.28 -1.30 -9.87
CA THR A 249 -23.34 -0.26 -10.31
C THR A 249 -23.41 -0.04 -11.82
N PRO A 250 -23.41 1.22 -12.31
CA PRO A 250 -23.32 1.48 -13.74
C PRO A 250 -21.91 1.20 -14.30
N TYR A 251 -20.91 1.04 -13.43
CA TYR A 251 -19.52 0.77 -13.82
C TYR A 251 -19.26 -0.73 -13.92
N ILE A 252 -19.14 -1.24 -15.13
CA ILE A 252 -18.74 -2.63 -15.40
C ILE A 252 -17.28 -2.68 -15.83
N SER A 253 -16.52 -3.61 -15.27
CA SER A 253 -15.12 -3.82 -15.63
C SER A 253 -14.94 -4.07 -17.13
N SER A 254 -13.99 -3.38 -17.75
CA SER A 254 -13.65 -3.57 -19.17
C SER A 254 -13.20 -5.01 -19.51
N CYS A 255 -12.75 -5.78 -18.53
CA CYS A 255 -12.45 -7.20 -18.72
C CYS A 255 -13.73 -8.01 -19.03
N VAL A 256 -14.86 -7.62 -18.45
CA VAL A 256 -16.18 -8.25 -18.71
C VAL A 256 -16.76 -7.74 -20.01
N THR A 257 -16.89 -6.41 -20.16
CA THR A 257 -17.56 -5.82 -21.34
C THR A 257 -16.85 -6.18 -22.64
N LYS A 258 -15.50 -6.10 -22.69
CA LYS A 258 -14.73 -6.50 -23.88
C LYS A 258 -14.83 -7.99 -24.20
N ALA A 259 -14.91 -8.84 -23.18
CA ALA A 259 -15.11 -10.26 -23.41
C ALA A 259 -16.48 -10.52 -24.05
N ILE A 260 -17.55 -9.86 -23.59
CA ILE A 260 -18.89 -9.96 -24.14
C ILE A 260 -18.94 -9.33 -25.54
N GLU A 261 -18.41 -8.12 -25.71
CA GLU A 261 -18.37 -7.39 -27.00
C GLU A 261 -17.62 -8.14 -28.10
N SER A 262 -16.73 -9.07 -27.74
CA SER A 262 -16.08 -9.96 -28.72
C SER A 262 -17.00 -10.97 -29.36
N VAL A 263 -18.25 -11.11 -28.88
CA VAL A 263 -19.24 -12.12 -29.31
C VAL A 263 -20.59 -11.49 -29.65
N CYS A 264 -21.11 -10.61 -28.77
CA CYS A 264 -22.45 -10.02 -28.89
C CYS A 264 -22.51 -8.67 -28.15
N GLN A 265 -23.71 -8.13 -27.98
CA GLN A 265 -23.94 -6.89 -27.23
C GLN A 265 -24.21 -7.17 -25.76
N TRP A 266 -24.17 -6.12 -24.93
CA TRP A 266 -24.57 -6.20 -23.51
C TRP A 266 -25.43 -5.01 -23.11
N SER A 267 -26.20 -5.19 -22.03
CA SER A 267 -27.06 -4.17 -21.42
C SER A 267 -27.13 -4.38 -19.90
N GLN A 268 -27.45 -3.34 -19.16
CA GLN A 268 -27.80 -3.41 -17.73
C GLN A 268 -29.32 -3.38 -17.51
N THR A 269 -30.09 -3.49 -18.55
CA THR A 269 -31.55 -3.62 -18.49
C THR A 269 -32.00 -4.80 -19.37
N PRO A 270 -32.74 -5.75 -18.82
CA PRO A 270 -33.21 -6.89 -19.64
C PRO A 270 -34.18 -6.42 -20.72
N SER A 271 -34.09 -7.03 -21.92
CA SER A 271 -34.91 -6.76 -23.08
C SER A 271 -35.40 -8.05 -23.73
N ASP A 272 -36.16 -7.93 -24.83
CA ASP A 272 -36.57 -9.09 -25.63
C ASP A 272 -35.38 -9.76 -26.35
N LYS A 273 -34.26 -9.03 -26.54
CA LYS A 273 -33.02 -9.54 -27.12
C LYS A 273 -32.12 -10.24 -26.08
N THR A 274 -32.48 -10.18 -24.78
CA THR A 274 -31.68 -10.81 -23.70
C THR A 274 -31.66 -12.33 -23.93
N ALA A 275 -30.48 -12.85 -24.26
CA ALA A 275 -30.23 -14.25 -24.55
C ALA A 275 -29.28 -14.93 -23.55
N ALA A 276 -28.73 -14.20 -22.64
CA ALA A 276 -27.97 -14.69 -21.46
C ALA A 276 -27.99 -13.66 -20.32
N VAL A 277 -27.82 -14.13 -19.10
CA VAL A 277 -27.60 -13.27 -17.94
C VAL A 277 -26.17 -13.46 -17.44
N PHE A 278 -25.47 -12.36 -17.18
CA PHE A 278 -24.15 -12.33 -16.57
C PHE A 278 -24.27 -11.71 -15.17
N LEU A 279 -24.22 -12.54 -14.13
CA LEU A 279 -24.44 -12.17 -12.75
C LEU A 279 -23.08 -12.03 -12.03
N ILE A 280 -22.80 -10.84 -11.48
CA ILE A 280 -21.52 -10.52 -10.85
C ILE A 280 -21.68 -10.44 -9.34
N HIS A 281 -20.84 -11.21 -8.63
CA HIS A 281 -20.63 -11.06 -7.20
C HIS A 281 -19.50 -10.06 -6.93
N GLU A 282 -19.86 -8.89 -6.40
CA GLU A 282 -18.87 -7.83 -6.24
C GLU A 282 -18.07 -7.99 -4.93
N PHE A 283 -16.76 -7.94 -5.03
CA PHE A 283 -15.79 -7.91 -3.91
C PHE A 283 -15.93 -9.02 -2.86
N GLY A 284 -16.61 -10.10 -3.18
CA GLY A 284 -16.87 -11.23 -2.29
C GLY A 284 -18.28 -11.24 -1.68
N TRP A 285 -19.08 -10.22 -1.92
CA TRP A 285 -20.49 -10.20 -1.49
C TRP A 285 -21.40 -10.85 -2.54
N PRO A 286 -22.23 -11.84 -2.14
CA PRO A 286 -23.13 -12.49 -3.08
C PRO A 286 -24.18 -11.51 -3.58
N HIS A 287 -24.60 -11.72 -4.82
CA HIS A 287 -25.67 -10.93 -5.45
C HIS A 287 -26.99 -11.15 -4.71
N PRO A 288 -27.69 -10.10 -4.24
CA PRO A 288 -28.87 -10.24 -3.40
C PRO A 288 -30.06 -10.88 -4.12
N GLU A 289 -30.15 -10.72 -5.43
CA GLU A 289 -31.24 -11.22 -6.26
C GLU A 289 -30.84 -12.43 -7.13
N ALA A 290 -29.78 -13.18 -6.77
CA ALA A 290 -29.30 -14.29 -7.60
C ALA A 290 -30.40 -15.34 -7.91
N ALA A 291 -31.22 -15.65 -6.92
CA ALA A 291 -32.37 -16.58 -7.09
C ALA A 291 -33.41 -16.06 -8.11
N LYS A 292 -33.70 -14.76 -8.10
CA LYS A 292 -34.59 -14.10 -9.06
C LYS A 292 -34.05 -14.23 -10.50
N TRP A 293 -32.76 -13.98 -10.69
CA TRP A 293 -32.15 -14.06 -12.00
C TRP A 293 -31.99 -15.51 -12.48
N ARG A 294 -31.83 -16.47 -11.57
CA ARG A 294 -31.90 -17.88 -11.93
C ARG A 294 -33.30 -18.24 -12.46
N ALA A 295 -34.35 -17.87 -11.73
CA ALA A 295 -35.75 -18.13 -12.14
C ALA A 295 -36.07 -17.46 -13.50
N PHE A 296 -35.61 -16.22 -13.72
CA PHE A 296 -35.74 -15.52 -15.00
C PHE A 296 -35.08 -16.30 -16.18
N CYS A 297 -33.85 -16.83 -15.91
CA CYS A 297 -33.18 -17.65 -16.93
C CYS A 297 -33.91 -18.97 -17.22
N ASP A 298 -34.42 -19.61 -16.19
CA ASP A 298 -35.18 -20.88 -16.33
C ASP A 298 -36.46 -20.69 -17.14
N GLU A 299 -37.23 -19.63 -16.86
CA GLU A 299 -38.45 -19.28 -17.58
C GLU A 299 -38.16 -19.03 -19.05
N ARG A 300 -37.12 -18.28 -19.37
CA ARG A 300 -36.73 -17.94 -20.76
C ARG A 300 -35.87 -19.00 -21.43
N LYS A 301 -35.42 -20.02 -20.71
CA LYS A 301 -34.50 -21.07 -21.19
C LYS A 301 -33.19 -20.51 -21.75
N ILE A 302 -32.67 -19.47 -21.11
CA ILE A 302 -31.39 -18.82 -21.43
C ILE A 302 -30.32 -19.13 -20.36
N PRO A 303 -29.03 -19.11 -20.71
CA PRO A 303 -27.99 -19.41 -19.75
C PRO A 303 -27.78 -18.28 -18.70
N LEU A 304 -27.45 -18.70 -17.49
CA LEU A 304 -26.91 -17.85 -16.44
C LEU A 304 -25.39 -18.09 -16.32
N ILE A 305 -24.61 -17.06 -16.57
CA ILE A 305 -23.15 -17.05 -16.33
C ILE A 305 -22.91 -16.35 -15.00
N GLU A 306 -22.30 -17.04 -14.06
CA GLU A 306 -22.06 -16.52 -12.71
C GLU A 306 -20.60 -16.11 -12.56
N ASP A 307 -20.33 -14.81 -12.39
CA ASP A 307 -18.99 -14.28 -12.15
C ASP A 307 -18.64 -14.36 -10.67
N CYS A 308 -17.88 -15.38 -10.32
CA CYS A 308 -17.33 -15.66 -9.01
C CYS A 308 -15.87 -15.22 -8.88
N ALA A 309 -15.35 -14.33 -9.75
CA ALA A 309 -13.94 -13.94 -9.71
C ALA A 309 -13.52 -13.40 -8.34
N TYR A 310 -14.41 -12.70 -7.65
CA TYR A 310 -14.25 -12.25 -6.27
C TYR A 310 -15.00 -13.13 -5.24
N GLY A 311 -15.86 -14.03 -5.71
CA GLY A 311 -16.80 -14.80 -4.89
C GLY A 311 -16.21 -16.07 -4.24
N TRP A 312 -14.92 -16.33 -4.39
CA TRP A 312 -14.28 -17.51 -3.82
C TRP A 312 -14.63 -17.70 -2.35
N GLY A 313 -15.17 -18.88 -2.02
CA GLY A 313 -15.46 -19.27 -0.63
C GLY A 313 -16.48 -18.41 0.11
N SER A 314 -17.16 -17.47 -0.52
CA SER A 314 -18.30 -16.78 0.06
C SER A 314 -19.56 -17.63 -0.09
N GLU A 315 -20.35 -17.75 0.98
CA GLU A 315 -21.64 -18.42 0.93
C GLU A 315 -22.61 -17.67 0.01
N GLY A 316 -23.35 -18.42 -0.80
CA GLY A 316 -24.29 -17.85 -1.77
C GLY A 316 -23.66 -17.50 -3.13
N THR A 317 -22.36 -17.78 -3.34
CA THR A 317 -21.69 -17.66 -4.65
C THR A 317 -21.37 -19.04 -5.22
N GLY A 318 -21.35 -19.17 -6.56
CA GLY A 318 -21.04 -20.41 -7.25
C GLY A 318 -22.18 -21.44 -7.27
N ASN A 319 -23.42 -21.05 -6.93
CA ASN A 319 -24.55 -21.96 -6.79
C ASN A 319 -25.65 -21.74 -7.86
N TRP A 320 -25.55 -20.67 -8.64
CA TRP A 320 -26.66 -20.22 -9.49
C TRP A 320 -26.44 -20.41 -10.98
N GLY A 321 -25.18 -20.26 -11.42
CA GLY A 321 -24.82 -20.27 -12.84
C GLY A 321 -24.81 -21.66 -13.46
N ASP A 322 -25.26 -21.75 -14.72
CA ASP A 322 -24.99 -22.91 -15.58
C ASP A 322 -23.48 -23.09 -15.75
N VAL A 323 -22.77 -21.97 -15.84
CA VAL A 323 -21.30 -21.91 -15.76
C VAL A 323 -20.84 -20.85 -14.78
N LYS A 324 -19.67 -21.05 -14.18
CA LYS A 324 -19.08 -20.14 -13.21
C LYS A 324 -17.69 -19.71 -13.67
N ILE A 325 -17.39 -18.44 -13.47
CA ILE A 325 -16.09 -17.84 -13.83
C ILE A 325 -15.32 -17.52 -12.54
N TYR A 326 -14.09 -18.03 -12.42
CA TYR A 326 -13.21 -17.71 -11.29
C TYR A 326 -11.89 -17.13 -11.76
N SER A 327 -11.20 -16.37 -10.89
CA SER A 327 -9.87 -15.82 -11.12
C SER A 327 -8.93 -16.21 -10.01
N ALA A 328 -7.90 -17.03 -10.31
CA ALA A 328 -6.92 -17.49 -9.33
C ALA A 328 -6.21 -16.32 -8.62
N THR A 329 -5.86 -15.28 -9.37
CA THR A 329 -5.11 -14.10 -8.85
C THR A 329 -5.86 -13.30 -7.78
N LYS A 330 -7.16 -13.53 -7.64
CA LYS A 330 -7.97 -12.85 -6.61
C LYS A 330 -7.94 -13.58 -5.27
N LEU A 331 -7.62 -14.87 -5.30
CA LEU A 331 -7.57 -15.70 -4.09
C LEU A 331 -6.15 -16.14 -3.76
N PHE A 332 -5.38 -16.60 -4.74
CA PHE A 332 -4.06 -17.19 -4.56
C PHE A 332 -2.94 -16.23 -4.98
N PRO A 333 -1.74 -16.34 -4.41
CA PRO A 333 -0.58 -15.53 -4.78
C PRO A 333 0.06 -16.00 -6.09
N VAL A 334 -0.75 -16.11 -7.15
CA VAL A 334 -0.33 -16.51 -8.50
C VAL A 334 -0.50 -15.36 -9.48
N GLN A 335 0.27 -15.38 -10.57
CA GLN A 335 0.30 -14.28 -11.53
C GLN A 335 -0.83 -14.36 -12.57
N PHE A 336 -1.34 -15.53 -12.84
CA PHE A 336 -2.34 -15.80 -13.85
C PHE A 336 -3.29 -16.92 -13.38
N GLY A 337 -4.30 -17.21 -14.18
CA GLY A 337 -5.28 -18.27 -13.96
C GLY A 337 -6.72 -17.76 -13.94
N GLY A 338 -7.49 -18.16 -14.94
CA GLY A 338 -8.93 -18.03 -15.01
C GLY A 338 -9.54 -19.42 -15.12
N PHE A 339 -10.72 -19.61 -14.55
CA PHE A 339 -11.41 -20.91 -14.61
C PHE A 339 -12.82 -20.72 -15.15
N LEU A 340 -13.20 -21.59 -16.08
CA LEU A 340 -14.57 -21.81 -16.53
C LEU A 340 -15.04 -23.13 -15.93
N VAL A 341 -15.92 -23.09 -14.96
CA VAL A 341 -16.44 -24.25 -14.23
C VAL A 341 -17.84 -24.58 -14.72
N GLY A 342 -18.14 -25.85 -14.92
CA GLY A 342 -19.39 -26.34 -15.46
C GLY A 342 -19.39 -26.54 -16.99
N MET A 343 -18.28 -26.20 -17.67
CA MET A 343 -18.12 -26.38 -19.11
C MET A 343 -16.69 -26.80 -19.42
N LYS A 344 -16.54 -27.81 -20.30
CA LYS A 344 -15.25 -28.18 -20.89
C LYS A 344 -15.13 -27.61 -22.29
N ILE A 345 -14.08 -26.85 -22.54
CA ILE A 345 -13.75 -26.39 -23.88
C ILE A 345 -12.75 -27.36 -24.50
N PRO A 346 -13.01 -27.95 -25.66
CA PRO A 346 -12.04 -28.79 -26.36
C PRO A 346 -10.74 -28.03 -26.65
N PHE A 347 -9.61 -28.70 -26.51
CA PHE A 347 -8.28 -28.09 -26.66
C PHE A 347 -8.13 -27.40 -28.05
N GLU A 348 -8.65 -28.01 -29.10
CA GLU A 348 -8.60 -27.48 -30.46
C GLU A 348 -9.31 -26.12 -30.56
N ARG A 349 -10.32 -25.87 -29.75
CA ARG A 349 -11.06 -24.58 -29.72
C ARG A 349 -10.35 -23.54 -28.84
N MET A 350 -9.59 -23.99 -27.85
CA MET A 350 -8.78 -23.07 -27.03
C MET A 350 -7.60 -22.52 -27.82
N TRP A 351 -6.98 -23.37 -28.66
CA TRP A 351 -5.75 -23.06 -29.38
C TRP A 351 -5.88 -21.84 -30.33
N HIS A 352 -7.02 -21.70 -31.00
CA HIS A 352 -7.28 -20.60 -31.93
C HIS A 352 -7.53 -19.26 -31.24
N GLN A 353 -7.68 -19.24 -29.91
CA GLN A 353 -8.08 -18.05 -29.18
C GLN A 353 -6.90 -17.34 -28.46
N HIS A 354 -5.81 -18.03 -28.11
CA HIS A 354 -4.83 -17.51 -27.15
C HIS A 354 -3.35 -17.72 -27.53
N GLY A 355 -3.02 -18.36 -28.65
CA GLY A 355 -1.63 -18.61 -29.08
C GLY A 355 -0.95 -19.79 -28.39
N SER A 356 0.14 -20.26 -29.00
CA SER A 356 0.81 -21.55 -28.70
C SER A 356 1.53 -21.67 -27.35
N SER A 357 1.56 -20.64 -26.52
CA SER A 357 2.42 -20.60 -25.32
C SER A 357 1.74 -21.09 -24.03
N ASP A 358 0.49 -21.53 -24.06
CA ASP A 358 -0.33 -21.63 -22.86
C ASP A 358 -0.39 -23.01 -22.19
N VAL A 359 0.02 -24.10 -22.88
CA VAL A 359 0.04 -25.45 -22.31
C VAL A 359 1.04 -25.57 -21.16
N GLY A 360 2.22 -24.94 -21.29
CA GLY A 360 3.23 -24.91 -20.23
C GLY A 360 2.77 -24.12 -19.01
N LYS A 361 1.95 -23.10 -19.20
CA LYS A 361 1.42 -22.26 -18.12
C LYS A 361 0.34 -22.96 -17.29
N GLU A 362 -0.45 -23.88 -17.87
CA GLU A 362 -1.39 -24.67 -17.10
C GLU A 362 -0.65 -25.53 -16.05
N HIS A 363 0.41 -26.25 -16.48
CA HIS A 363 1.22 -27.06 -15.58
C HIS A 363 1.90 -26.21 -14.50
N GLU A 364 2.43 -25.05 -14.89
CA GLU A 364 3.04 -24.11 -13.95
C GLU A 364 2.02 -23.63 -12.91
N LEU A 365 0.84 -23.20 -13.33
CA LEU A 365 -0.23 -22.75 -12.44
C LEU A 365 -0.66 -23.86 -11.48
N LEU A 366 -0.89 -25.07 -12.00
CA LEU A 366 -1.31 -26.21 -11.17
C LEU A 366 -0.27 -26.59 -10.15
N GLY A 367 1.02 -26.59 -10.53
CA GLY A 367 2.12 -26.83 -9.61
C GLY A 367 2.24 -25.74 -8.53
N GLN A 368 2.07 -24.46 -8.89
CA GLN A 368 2.03 -23.37 -7.92
C GLN A 368 0.83 -23.49 -6.97
N LEU A 369 -0.33 -23.84 -7.47
CA LEU A 369 -1.53 -24.05 -6.65
C LEU A 369 -1.38 -25.22 -5.70
N ASP A 370 -0.69 -26.29 -6.10
CA ASP A 370 -0.43 -27.42 -5.21
C ASP A 370 0.30 -27.01 -3.93
N VAL A 371 1.29 -26.13 -4.05
CA VAL A 371 2.10 -25.67 -2.91
C VAL A 371 1.41 -24.54 -2.13
N GLN A 372 0.69 -23.64 -2.81
CA GLN A 372 0.24 -22.39 -2.25
C GLN A 372 -1.23 -22.40 -1.80
N MET A 373 -1.98 -23.46 -2.13
CA MET A 373 -3.40 -23.54 -1.81
C MET A 373 -3.61 -23.87 -0.34
N GLU A 374 -3.96 -22.86 0.44
CA GLU A 374 -4.47 -23.01 1.81
C GLU A 374 -5.96 -23.41 1.76
N SER A 375 -6.50 -23.88 2.89
CA SER A 375 -7.94 -24.12 3.00
C SER A 375 -8.72 -22.82 2.85
N ILE A 376 -9.87 -22.88 2.19
CA ILE A 376 -10.73 -21.72 1.98
C ILE A 376 -11.17 -21.10 3.30
N GLU A 377 -11.44 -21.92 4.32
CA GLU A 377 -11.80 -21.47 5.66
C GLU A 377 -10.69 -20.66 6.31
N ALA A 378 -9.46 -21.16 6.25
CA ALA A 378 -8.31 -20.44 6.82
C ALA A 378 -8.08 -19.08 6.10
N ILE A 379 -8.23 -19.05 4.77
CA ILE A 379 -8.14 -17.80 3.99
C ILE A 379 -9.28 -16.85 4.38
N ARG A 380 -10.50 -17.36 4.50
CA ARG A 380 -11.68 -16.58 4.91
C ARG A 380 -11.47 -15.92 6.26
N GLU A 381 -11.03 -16.68 7.27
CA GLU A 381 -10.78 -16.16 8.60
C GLU A 381 -9.70 -15.08 8.62
N LYS A 382 -8.56 -15.31 7.92
CA LYS A 382 -7.50 -14.31 7.81
C LYS A 382 -8.02 -13.01 7.17
N ARG A 383 -8.76 -13.08 6.06
CA ARG A 383 -9.34 -11.90 5.39
C ARG A 383 -10.34 -11.17 6.26
N ARG A 384 -11.22 -11.90 6.96
CA ARG A 384 -12.20 -11.32 7.90
C ARG A 384 -11.52 -10.61 9.07
N LYS A 385 -10.42 -11.17 9.60
CA LYS A 385 -9.61 -10.53 10.66
C LYS A 385 -9.00 -9.21 10.17
N ILE A 386 -8.41 -9.21 8.99
CA ILE A 386 -7.84 -8.02 8.34
C ILE A 386 -8.93 -6.96 8.10
N TRP A 387 -10.09 -7.38 7.57
CA TRP A 387 -11.21 -6.48 7.33
C TRP A 387 -11.70 -5.77 8.62
N LYS A 388 -11.90 -6.53 9.71
CA LYS A 388 -12.29 -5.98 11.02
C LYS A 388 -11.26 -4.99 11.58
N ARG A 389 -9.97 -5.22 11.28
CA ARG A 389 -8.92 -4.29 11.70
C ARG A 389 -9.03 -2.95 10.99
N TYR A 390 -9.30 -2.94 9.67
CA TYR A 390 -9.59 -1.72 8.92
C TYR A 390 -10.80 -0.98 9.49
N GLU A 391 -11.92 -1.69 9.67
CA GLU A 391 -13.15 -1.12 10.23
C GLU A 391 -12.89 -0.40 11.56
N LYS A 392 -12.16 -1.05 12.46
CA LYS A 392 -11.79 -0.46 13.75
C LYS A 392 -10.88 0.78 13.58
N ASN A 393 -9.85 0.66 12.78
CA ASN A 393 -8.80 1.70 12.69
C ASN A 393 -9.26 2.93 11.89
N LEU A 394 -10.14 2.77 10.92
CA LEU A 394 -10.65 3.87 10.08
C LEU A 394 -11.99 4.45 10.55
N ALA A 395 -12.56 3.95 11.64
CA ALA A 395 -13.90 4.34 12.11
C ALA A 395 -14.11 5.86 12.29
N SER A 396 -13.04 6.64 12.51
CA SER A 396 -13.10 8.09 12.67
C SER A 396 -13.22 8.87 11.35
N VAL A 397 -12.90 8.27 10.22
CA VAL A 397 -12.84 8.96 8.91
C VAL A 397 -13.62 8.24 7.81
N SER A 398 -13.95 6.97 8.00
CA SER A 398 -14.61 6.15 6.99
C SER A 398 -15.46 5.06 7.63
N LYS A 399 -16.51 4.66 6.94
CA LYS A 399 -17.28 3.45 7.24
C LYS A 399 -17.04 2.43 6.13
N PRO A 400 -17.14 1.12 6.42
CA PRO A 400 -17.13 0.12 5.35
C PRO A 400 -18.35 0.33 4.44
N TYR A 401 -18.17 0.12 3.14
CA TYR A 401 -19.28 0.21 2.19
C TYR A 401 -20.28 -0.93 2.40
N PHE A 402 -19.77 -2.16 2.62
CA PHE A 402 -20.57 -3.31 2.98
C PHE A 402 -20.40 -3.67 4.46
N GLU A 403 -21.44 -4.18 5.09
CA GLU A 403 -21.31 -4.82 6.39
C GLU A 403 -20.76 -6.24 6.23
N LEU A 404 -19.81 -6.62 7.10
CA LEU A 404 -19.24 -7.96 7.08
C LEU A 404 -20.22 -8.99 7.69
N ARG A 405 -20.88 -9.75 6.84
CA ARG A 405 -21.81 -10.82 7.23
C ARG A 405 -21.06 -12.13 7.46
N GLU A 406 -21.72 -13.04 8.20
CA GLU A 406 -21.28 -14.42 8.30
C GLU A 406 -21.26 -15.07 6.91
N GLY A 407 -20.37 -16.02 6.68
CA GLY A 407 -20.22 -16.70 5.38
C GLY A 407 -19.54 -15.87 4.27
N VAL A 408 -19.41 -14.55 4.41
CA VAL A 408 -18.71 -13.71 3.41
C VAL A 408 -17.20 -13.78 3.59
N MET A 409 -16.48 -14.03 2.50
CA MET A 409 -15.04 -13.85 2.39
C MET A 409 -14.73 -12.57 1.59
N PRO A 410 -14.36 -11.46 2.27
CA PRO A 410 -14.12 -10.21 1.56
C PRO A 410 -12.87 -10.30 0.66
N PHE A 411 -13.00 -9.82 -0.59
CA PHE A 411 -11.84 -9.66 -1.47
C PHE A 411 -11.01 -8.44 -1.06
N THR A 412 -11.65 -7.37 -0.65
CA THR A 412 -11.05 -6.08 -0.31
C THR A 412 -11.81 -5.44 0.86
N TYR A 413 -11.20 -4.48 1.54
CA TYR A 413 -11.92 -3.56 2.39
C TYR A 413 -12.32 -2.33 1.57
N LEU A 414 -13.61 -2.05 1.51
CA LEU A 414 -14.15 -0.89 0.80
C LEU A 414 -14.38 0.25 1.78
N ALA A 415 -13.45 1.20 1.81
CA ALA A 415 -13.54 2.40 2.63
C ALA A 415 -14.40 3.45 1.93
N LYS A 416 -15.59 3.73 2.46
CA LYS A 416 -16.50 4.74 1.88
C LYS A 416 -16.02 6.15 2.21
N MET A 417 -15.82 6.98 1.19
CA MET A 417 -15.45 8.38 1.29
C MET A 417 -16.69 9.28 1.16
N HIS A 418 -16.57 10.54 1.56
CA HIS A 418 -17.69 11.47 1.48
C HIS A 418 -17.99 11.92 0.04
N SER A 419 -16.98 11.90 -0.84
CA SER A 419 -17.11 12.27 -2.24
C SER A 419 -16.06 11.57 -3.12
N GLU A 420 -16.25 11.61 -4.45
CA GLU A 420 -15.25 11.13 -5.40
C GLU A 420 -13.93 11.93 -5.35
N ASP A 421 -14.03 13.25 -5.10
CA ASP A 421 -12.84 14.11 -5.00
C ASP A 421 -12.01 13.74 -3.77
N GLU A 422 -12.65 13.48 -2.62
CA GLU A 422 -11.97 12.98 -1.44
C GLU A 422 -11.33 11.60 -1.71
N MET A 423 -12.07 10.70 -2.35
CA MET A 423 -11.57 9.39 -2.74
C MET A 423 -10.31 9.50 -3.63
N ARG A 424 -10.33 10.37 -4.65
CA ARG A 424 -9.19 10.60 -5.56
C ARG A 424 -8.00 11.19 -4.81
N ARG A 425 -8.23 12.16 -3.94
CA ARG A 425 -7.20 12.82 -3.13
C ARG A 425 -6.52 11.80 -2.21
N VAL A 426 -7.30 11.03 -1.45
CA VAL A 426 -6.76 9.98 -0.55
C VAL A 426 -6.02 8.91 -1.35
N SER A 427 -6.59 8.45 -2.47
CA SER A 427 -5.96 7.46 -3.36
C SER A 427 -4.59 7.92 -3.86
N THR A 428 -4.50 9.17 -4.36
CA THR A 428 -3.25 9.74 -4.85
C THR A 428 -2.21 9.85 -3.75
N PHE A 429 -2.64 10.27 -2.55
CA PHE A 429 -1.75 10.43 -1.41
C PHE A 429 -1.17 9.08 -0.94
N VAL A 430 -2.01 8.06 -0.70
CA VAL A 430 -1.54 6.78 -0.13
C VAL A 430 -0.67 5.97 -1.11
N LYS A 431 -0.84 6.15 -2.43
CA LYS A 431 0.02 5.51 -3.44
C LYS A 431 1.48 5.92 -3.31
N ARG A 432 1.77 7.11 -2.81
CA ARG A 432 3.15 7.59 -2.54
C ARG A 432 3.88 6.75 -1.49
N PHE A 433 3.13 6.00 -0.68
CA PHE A 433 3.66 5.12 0.37
C PHE A 433 3.77 3.65 -0.05
N GLY A 434 3.71 3.36 -1.35
CA GLY A 434 3.77 1.98 -1.86
C GLY A 434 2.51 1.16 -1.57
N ILE A 435 1.36 1.83 -1.39
CA ILE A 435 0.07 1.19 -1.12
C ILE A 435 -0.76 1.19 -2.40
N GLU A 436 -1.02 0.02 -2.95
CA GLU A 436 -1.94 -0.12 -4.07
C GLU A 436 -3.38 0.06 -3.57
N VAL A 437 -4.09 1.01 -4.16
CA VAL A 437 -5.51 1.25 -3.90
C VAL A 437 -6.27 1.39 -5.21
N GLY A 438 -7.50 0.94 -5.23
CA GLY A 438 -8.40 1.13 -6.34
C GLY A 438 -9.52 2.11 -6.01
N ASN A 439 -10.05 2.77 -7.03
CA ASN A 439 -11.15 3.71 -6.92
C ASN A 439 -12.42 3.08 -7.46
N TRP A 440 -13.45 3.00 -6.63
CA TRP A 440 -14.77 2.57 -7.06
C TRP A 440 -15.64 3.80 -7.29
N TYR A 441 -15.61 4.25 -8.54
CA TYR A 441 -16.36 5.41 -8.99
C TYR A 441 -17.86 5.19 -8.82
N HIS A 442 -18.66 6.26 -8.73
CA HIS A 442 -20.09 6.31 -8.42
C HIS A 442 -20.45 5.88 -7.00
N HIS A 443 -19.58 5.11 -6.32
CA HIS A 443 -19.78 4.68 -4.94
C HIS A 443 -18.90 5.43 -3.95
N SER A 444 -17.98 6.28 -4.45
CA SER A 444 -17.02 7.05 -3.65
C SER A 444 -16.28 6.17 -2.64
N ALA A 445 -15.83 4.99 -3.06
CA ALA A 445 -15.17 4.05 -2.16
C ALA A 445 -13.78 3.65 -2.67
N LEU A 446 -12.83 3.57 -1.73
CA LEU A 446 -11.50 3.01 -1.96
C LEU A 446 -11.49 1.53 -1.63
N PHE A 447 -10.97 0.69 -2.51
CA PHE A 447 -10.67 -0.67 -2.15
C PHE A 447 -9.21 -0.85 -1.76
N LEU A 448 -9.02 -1.41 -0.56
CA LEU A 448 -7.74 -1.56 0.14
C LEU A 448 -7.33 -3.03 0.18
N PRO A 449 -6.02 -3.33 0.21
CA PRO A 449 -5.52 -4.70 0.35
C PRO A 449 -6.16 -5.45 1.52
N CYS A 450 -6.87 -6.56 1.24
CA CYS A 450 -7.55 -7.36 2.28
C CYS A 450 -7.43 -8.85 1.95
N HIS A 451 -6.20 -9.36 1.90
CA HIS A 451 -5.96 -10.77 1.57
C HIS A 451 -5.12 -11.46 2.66
N GLN A 452 -5.04 -12.77 2.60
CA GLN A 452 -4.39 -13.61 3.63
C GLN A 452 -2.91 -13.35 3.86
N ARG A 453 -2.22 -12.64 2.95
CA ARG A 453 -0.80 -12.25 3.10
C ARG A 453 -0.61 -10.88 3.75
N ILE A 454 -1.68 -10.10 3.92
CA ILE A 454 -1.64 -8.84 4.67
C ILE A 454 -1.61 -9.18 6.17
N THR A 455 -0.72 -8.52 6.91
CA THR A 455 -0.63 -8.64 8.37
C THR A 455 -1.33 -7.47 9.05
N GLU A 456 -1.55 -7.58 10.35
CA GLU A 456 -2.10 -6.46 11.14
C GLU A 456 -1.20 -5.21 11.08
N ARG A 457 0.13 -5.38 11.04
CA ARG A 457 1.07 -4.25 10.89
C ARG A 457 0.92 -3.58 9.52
N HIS A 458 0.71 -4.34 8.45
CA HIS A 458 0.41 -3.78 7.13
C HIS A 458 -0.86 -2.91 7.17
N VAL A 459 -1.93 -3.42 7.81
CA VAL A 459 -3.19 -2.67 7.97
C VAL A 459 -2.96 -1.38 8.76
N ASP A 460 -2.22 -1.44 9.86
CA ASP A 460 -1.94 -0.26 10.68
C ASP A 460 -1.19 0.81 9.88
N TYR A 461 -0.16 0.42 9.12
CA TYR A 461 0.56 1.32 8.23
C TYR A 461 -0.34 1.96 7.17
N ILE A 462 -1.18 1.16 6.50
CA ILE A 462 -2.15 1.67 5.50
C ILE A 462 -3.12 2.66 6.16
N CYS A 463 -3.64 2.32 7.34
CA CYS A 463 -4.55 3.20 8.08
C CYS A 463 -3.87 4.52 8.50
N VAL A 464 -2.62 4.47 8.94
CA VAL A 464 -1.85 5.68 9.27
C VAL A 464 -1.71 6.58 8.04
N ALA A 465 -1.36 6.02 6.87
CA ALA A 465 -1.26 6.77 5.63
C ALA A 465 -2.60 7.43 5.24
N ILE A 466 -3.71 6.71 5.38
CA ILE A 466 -5.04 7.25 5.11
C ILE A 466 -5.39 8.37 6.10
N LEU A 467 -5.25 8.11 7.41
CA LEU A 467 -5.60 9.04 8.47
C LEU A 467 -4.78 10.35 8.39
N ALA A 468 -3.53 10.27 7.98
CA ALA A 468 -2.66 11.44 7.80
C ALA A 468 -3.22 12.41 6.73
N ASN A 469 -3.85 11.89 5.68
CA ASN A 469 -4.48 12.74 4.66
C ASN A 469 -5.65 13.58 5.20
N PHE A 470 -6.32 13.13 6.26
CA PHE A 470 -7.42 13.86 6.90
C PHE A 470 -6.97 14.86 7.96
N ARG A 471 -5.69 14.88 8.32
CA ARG A 471 -5.12 15.86 9.25
C ARG A 471 -4.62 17.05 8.45
N GLU A 472 -5.36 18.14 8.42
CA GLU A 472 -4.98 19.39 7.75
C GLU A 472 -3.71 20.04 8.33
N ASN A 473 -3.17 19.54 9.45
CA ASN A 473 -2.02 20.07 10.18
C ASN A 473 -0.85 19.09 10.34
N CYS A 474 -0.82 17.95 9.66
CA CYS A 474 0.43 17.24 9.50
C CYS A 474 1.27 18.04 8.52
N GLY A 475 2.33 18.70 8.96
CA GLY A 475 3.20 19.64 8.24
C GLY A 475 3.86 19.10 6.95
N ILE A 476 3.09 18.36 6.15
CA ILE A 476 3.43 18.01 4.78
C ILE A 476 3.09 19.25 3.95
N PRO A 477 4.06 19.89 3.28
CA PRO A 477 3.82 21.06 2.47
C PRO A 477 2.68 20.80 1.49
N LYS A 478 1.70 21.69 1.42
CA LYS A 478 0.78 21.77 0.27
C LYS A 478 1.68 22.09 -0.93
N GLU A 479 1.76 21.19 -1.92
CA GLU A 479 2.38 21.48 -3.23
C GLU A 479 1.69 22.65 -3.89
#